data_1e1a54e9f503a5c48c0fc05ee1f7e060
#
_entry.id   1e1a54e9f503a5c48c0fc05ee1f7e060
#
_cell.length_a   1.000
_cell.length_b   1.000
_cell.length_c   1.000
_cell.angle_alpha   90.00
_cell.angle_beta   90.00
_cell.angle_gamma   90.00
#
_symmetry.space_group_name_H-M   'P 1'
#
loop_
_entity.id
_entity.type
_entity.pdbx_description
1 polymer ?
#
loop_
_entity_poly.entity_id
_entity_poly.type
_entity_poly.pdbx_seq_one_letter_code
_entity_poly.pdbx_strand_id
1 'polypeptide(L)'
;MLLKQAVFSICFCLSLMVVAQQDRVMGKAIKEFGETFKIDNPEIATDTGLTHKVIFDVSKSSEDKSTINKYIETAARFLNMHMDAGMKSDQLHVAMTIHGGAWQDILTNEAYKELYGVPNPNAPLIKALTEAGAEIILCGQTKAFRGVEAKDKLPEVKVALSAMTALLQFQNNGYKFIKF
;
A
#
# COMPACT_ATOMS: atom_id res chain seq x y z
N MET A 1 58.20 -19.59 48.39
CA MET A 1 57.65 -18.28 48.06
C MET A 1 56.65 -18.50 46.94
N LEU A 2 55.36 -18.68 47.30
CA LEU A 2 54.31 -19.06 46.39
C LEU A 2 53.57 -17.80 45.97
N LEU A 3 53.62 -17.45 44.65
CA LEU A 3 52.96 -16.32 44.07
C LEU A 3 51.49 -16.74 43.71
N LYS A 4 50.52 -16.23 44.45
CA LYS A 4 49.07 -16.43 44.15
C LYS A 4 48.68 -15.53 43.00
N GLN A 5 48.38 -16.15 41.86
CA GLN A 5 47.68 -15.45 40.73
C GLN A 5 46.19 -15.38 41.02
N ALA A 6 45.69 -14.17 41.20
CA ALA A 6 44.27 -13.90 41.28
C ALA A 6 43.75 -13.74 39.85
N VAL A 7 42.92 -14.69 39.38
CA VAL A 7 42.19 -14.59 38.10
C VAL A 7 40.93 -13.75 38.35
N PHE A 8 40.90 -12.54 37.81
CA PHE A 8 39.76 -11.66 37.86
C PHE A 8 38.86 -12.01 36.67
N SER A 9 37.79 -12.76 36.93
CA SER A 9 36.76 -13.12 35.90
C SER A 9 35.84 -11.93 35.74
N ILE A 10 36.01 -11.17 34.64
CA ILE A 10 35.10 -10.12 34.26
C ILE A 10 33.91 -10.78 33.53
N CYS A 11 32.79 -10.94 34.24
CA CYS A 11 31.55 -11.38 33.67
C CYS A 11 30.94 -10.21 32.90
N PHE A 12 31.10 -10.18 31.57
CA PHE A 12 30.50 -9.18 30.68
C PHE A 12 29.05 -9.59 30.46
N CYS A 13 28.13 -9.05 31.26
CA CYS A 13 26.69 -9.19 31.02
C CYS A 13 26.30 -8.40 29.77
N LEU A 14 26.26 -9.06 28.61
CA LEU A 14 25.56 -8.54 27.44
C LEU A 14 24.04 -8.53 27.74
N SER A 15 23.52 -7.40 28.16
CA SER A 15 22.08 -7.17 28.18
C SER A 15 21.60 -7.11 26.70
N LEU A 16 21.08 -8.21 26.20
CA LEU A 16 20.31 -8.24 24.96
C LEU A 16 19.07 -7.39 25.19
N MET A 17 19.07 -6.15 24.68
CA MET A 17 17.85 -5.39 24.53
C MET A 17 17.01 -6.10 23.46
N VAL A 18 16.10 -6.95 23.89
CA VAL A 18 15.00 -7.44 23.03
C VAL A 18 14.09 -6.25 22.81
N VAL A 19 14.25 -5.57 21.68
CA VAL A 19 13.25 -4.63 21.21
C VAL A 19 12.04 -5.49 20.80
N ALA A 20 11.03 -5.52 21.65
CA ALA A 20 9.76 -6.15 21.32
C ALA A 20 9.18 -5.41 20.10
N GLN A 21 9.32 -6.00 18.92
CA GLN A 21 8.67 -5.48 17.72
C GLN A 21 7.15 -5.73 17.89
N GLN A 22 6.38 -4.66 17.83
CA GLN A 22 4.92 -4.76 17.91
C GLN A 22 4.41 -5.59 16.72
N ASP A 23 3.55 -6.57 16.98
CA ASP A 23 2.99 -7.42 15.94
C ASP A 23 2.06 -6.62 15.04
N ARG A 24 2.12 -6.92 13.75
CA ARG A 24 1.17 -6.39 12.78
C ARG A 24 -0.16 -7.14 12.91
N VAL A 25 -1.24 -6.44 12.66
CA VAL A 25 -2.59 -6.99 12.69
C VAL A 25 -3.23 -6.90 11.31
N MET A 26 -4.02 -7.91 10.97
CA MET A 26 -4.86 -7.89 9.78
C MET A 26 -6.02 -6.93 9.99
N GLY A 27 -6.34 -6.14 8.97
CA GLY A 27 -7.38 -5.14 9.07
C GLY A 27 -8.79 -5.67 8.84
N LYS A 28 -9.77 -4.82 9.13
CA LYS A 28 -11.21 -5.14 8.98
C LYS A 28 -11.72 -4.91 7.57
N ALA A 29 -11.16 -3.94 6.84
CA ALA A 29 -11.60 -3.60 5.50
C ALA A 29 -11.10 -4.60 4.46
N ILE A 30 -9.80 -4.90 4.49
CA ILE A 30 -9.11 -5.81 3.58
C ILE A 30 -8.31 -6.79 4.42
N LYS A 31 -8.76 -8.05 4.44
CA LYS A 31 -8.22 -9.07 5.35
C LYS A 31 -6.87 -9.65 4.91
N GLU A 32 -6.59 -9.65 3.61
CA GLU A 32 -5.43 -10.34 3.04
C GLU A 32 -4.25 -9.40 2.76
N PHE A 33 -4.48 -8.08 2.85
CA PHE A 33 -3.50 -7.05 2.50
C PHE A 33 -3.57 -5.87 3.46
N GLY A 34 -2.47 -5.11 3.50
CA GLY A 34 -2.43 -3.85 4.23
C GLY A 34 -2.41 -4.03 5.74
N GLU A 35 -1.61 -4.97 6.24
CA GLU A 35 -1.34 -5.13 7.67
C GLU A 35 -0.92 -3.81 8.31
N THR A 36 -1.39 -3.56 9.52
CA THR A 36 -1.15 -2.34 10.28
C THR A 36 -0.61 -2.65 11.67
N PHE A 37 -0.15 -1.63 12.37
CA PHE A 37 0.13 -1.73 13.81
C PHE A 37 -1.03 -1.14 14.59
N LYS A 38 -1.40 -1.78 15.68
CA LYS A 38 -2.38 -1.24 16.60
C LYS A 38 -1.73 -0.09 17.39
N ILE A 39 -2.30 1.10 17.31
CA ILE A 39 -1.84 2.25 18.08
C ILE A 39 -2.85 2.53 19.18
N ASP A 40 -2.47 2.21 20.42
CA ASP A 40 -3.28 2.49 21.58
C ASP A 40 -3.04 3.93 22.05
N ASN A 41 -4.13 4.67 22.28
CA ASN A 41 -4.12 6.04 22.82
C ASN A 41 -3.20 7.01 22.03
N PRO A 42 -3.40 7.24 20.72
CA PRO A 42 -2.61 8.21 19.98
C PRO A 42 -2.84 9.62 20.57
N GLU A 43 -1.80 10.44 20.65
CA GLU A 43 -1.91 11.83 21.16
C GLU A 43 -2.87 12.69 20.32
N ILE A 44 -2.95 12.39 19.01
CA ILE A 44 -3.95 12.97 18.11
C ILE A 44 -5.00 11.90 17.85
N ALA A 45 -6.16 12.03 18.47
CA ALA A 45 -7.27 11.10 18.30
C ALA A 45 -7.80 11.13 16.85
N THR A 46 -8.17 9.96 16.33
CA THR A 46 -8.85 9.88 15.04
C THR A 46 -10.27 10.44 15.18
N ASP A 47 -10.61 11.46 14.39
CA ASP A 47 -11.99 11.96 14.32
C ASP A 47 -12.83 11.02 13.42
N THR A 48 -13.56 10.13 14.07
CA THR A 48 -14.44 9.17 13.39
C THR A 48 -15.76 9.75 12.91
N GLY A 49 -16.03 11.03 13.16
CA GLY A 49 -17.21 11.75 12.65
C GLY A 49 -17.03 12.31 11.24
N LEU A 50 -15.80 12.35 10.74
CA LEU A 50 -15.48 12.88 9.42
C LEU A 50 -15.63 11.84 8.30
N THR A 51 -15.78 12.34 7.08
CA THR A 51 -15.62 11.55 5.86
C THR A 51 -14.24 11.84 5.26
N HIS A 52 -13.48 10.81 4.98
CA HIS A 52 -12.17 10.92 4.34
C HIS A 52 -12.24 10.55 2.86
N LYS A 53 -11.84 11.49 2.01
CA LYS A 53 -11.67 11.28 0.57
C LYS A 53 -10.20 11.48 0.24
N VAL A 54 -9.52 10.44 -0.21
CA VAL A 54 -8.08 10.48 -0.50
C VAL A 54 -7.78 9.97 -1.88
N ILE A 55 -6.86 10.64 -2.58
CA ILE A 55 -6.27 10.17 -3.83
C ILE A 55 -4.76 10.00 -3.67
N PHE A 56 -4.27 8.80 -3.98
CA PHE A 56 -2.85 8.44 -3.99
C PHE A 56 -2.28 8.52 -5.41
N ASP A 57 -1.01 8.90 -5.51
CA ASP A 57 -0.27 8.95 -6.77
C ASP A 57 0.84 7.89 -6.76
N VAL A 58 0.71 6.86 -7.63
CA VAL A 58 1.64 5.74 -7.71
C VAL A 58 2.36 5.74 -9.05
N SER A 59 3.65 6.04 -9.02
CA SER A 59 4.50 6.12 -10.22
C SER A 59 5.63 5.09 -10.25
N LYS A 60 5.85 4.35 -9.16
CA LYS A 60 6.90 3.34 -9.01
C LYS A 60 6.32 1.97 -8.73
N SER A 61 6.91 0.93 -9.30
CA SER A 61 6.61 -0.47 -9.01
C SER A 61 7.63 -1.07 -8.04
N SER A 62 7.35 -2.25 -7.51
CA SER A 62 8.35 -3.06 -6.81
C SER A 62 9.52 -3.40 -7.71
N GLU A 63 10.74 -3.43 -7.16
CA GLU A 63 11.93 -3.91 -7.86
C GLU A 63 11.79 -5.41 -8.15
N ASP A 64 11.45 -6.18 -7.13
CA ASP A 64 11.09 -7.60 -7.27
C ASP A 64 9.67 -7.74 -7.84
N LYS A 65 9.58 -8.29 -9.05
CA LYS A 65 8.33 -8.46 -9.80
C LYS A 65 7.44 -9.58 -9.27
N SER A 66 7.91 -10.39 -8.34
CA SER A 66 7.13 -11.40 -7.64
C SER A 66 6.43 -10.87 -6.37
N THR A 67 6.72 -9.63 -5.97
CA THR A 67 6.18 -9.01 -4.75
C THR A 67 5.15 -7.92 -5.06
N ILE A 68 4.18 -7.74 -4.16
CA ILE A 68 3.18 -6.67 -4.27
C ILE A 68 3.85 -5.28 -4.21
N ASN A 69 3.26 -4.33 -4.90
CA ASN A 69 3.67 -2.94 -4.83
C ASN A 69 3.17 -2.31 -3.52
N LYS A 70 4.12 -1.96 -2.63
CA LYS A 70 3.81 -1.36 -1.32
C LYS A 70 3.11 0.00 -1.40
N TYR A 71 3.28 0.73 -2.51
CA TYR A 71 2.55 1.98 -2.73
C TYR A 71 1.07 1.71 -3.02
N ILE A 72 0.74 0.65 -3.77
CA ILE A 72 -0.65 0.20 -3.98
C ILE A 72 -1.23 -0.33 -2.66
N GLU A 73 -0.46 -1.12 -1.92
CA GLU A 73 -0.86 -1.67 -0.62
C GLU A 73 -1.18 -0.58 0.42
N THR A 74 -0.62 0.62 0.26
CA THR A 74 -0.91 1.75 1.15
C THR A 74 -2.40 2.10 1.20
N ALA A 75 -3.14 1.90 0.10
CA ALA A 75 -4.59 2.10 0.09
C ALA A 75 -5.31 1.09 1.01
N ALA A 76 -4.88 -0.18 1.01
CA ALA A 76 -5.42 -1.18 1.92
C ALA A 76 -5.09 -0.84 3.38
N ARG A 77 -3.86 -0.42 3.67
CA ARG A 77 -3.48 0.05 5.02
C ARG A 77 -4.30 1.26 5.46
N PHE A 78 -4.55 2.22 4.57
CA PHE A 78 -5.38 3.37 4.87
C PHE A 78 -6.79 2.94 5.30
N LEU A 79 -7.45 2.09 4.51
CA LEU A 79 -8.77 1.57 4.83
C LEU A 79 -8.79 0.81 6.16
N ASN A 80 -7.83 -0.09 6.36
CA ASN A 80 -7.72 -0.91 7.56
C ASN A 80 -7.51 -0.05 8.82
N MET A 81 -6.53 0.86 8.83
CA MET A 81 -6.25 1.72 9.98
C MET A 81 -7.47 2.54 10.42
N HIS A 82 -8.20 3.12 9.46
CA HIS A 82 -9.34 3.97 9.79
C HIS A 82 -10.56 3.16 10.25
N MET A 83 -10.81 1.98 9.65
CA MET A 83 -11.87 1.10 10.13
C MET A 83 -11.55 0.48 11.49
N ASP A 84 -10.27 0.18 11.76
CA ASP A 84 -9.85 -0.30 13.08
C ASP A 84 -9.95 0.79 14.14
N ALA A 85 -9.76 2.05 13.76
CA ALA A 85 -10.01 3.22 14.61
C ALA A 85 -11.51 3.53 14.85
N GLY A 86 -12.43 2.82 14.19
CA GLY A 86 -13.87 2.94 14.39
C GLY A 86 -14.64 3.69 13.30
N MET A 87 -13.99 4.11 12.22
CA MET A 87 -14.68 4.67 11.06
C MET A 87 -15.46 3.60 10.29
N LYS A 88 -16.54 4.00 9.63
CA LYS A 88 -17.34 3.11 8.78
C LYS A 88 -16.81 3.13 7.34
N SER A 89 -17.08 2.06 6.58
CA SER A 89 -16.64 1.95 5.19
C SER A 89 -17.21 3.04 4.28
N ASP A 90 -18.43 3.49 4.52
CA ASP A 90 -19.07 4.57 3.76
C ASP A 90 -18.50 5.97 4.03
N GLN A 91 -17.66 6.12 5.04
CA GLN A 91 -16.91 7.33 5.34
C GLN A 91 -15.53 7.39 4.67
N LEU A 92 -15.09 6.29 4.03
CA LEU A 92 -13.73 6.15 3.49
C LEU A 92 -13.77 5.99 1.96
N HIS A 93 -13.39 7.06 1.25
CA HIS A 93 -13.33 7.06 -0.21
C HIS A 93 -11.89 7.13 -0.67
N VAL A 94 -11.44 6.10 -1.37
CA VAL A 94 -10.07 5.97 -1.86
C VAL A 94 -10.05 5.99 -3.38
N ALA A 95 -9.16 6.78 -3.94
CA ALA A 95 -8.79 6.73 -5.34
C ALA A 95 -7.27 6.59 -5.47
N MET A 96 -6.80 6.06 -6.59
CA MET A 96 -5.39 5.89 -6.86
C MET A 96 -5.09 6.08 -8.34
N THR A 97 -4.14 6.94 -8.69
CA THR A 97 -3.60 7.03 -10.04
C THR A 97 -2.37 6.14 -10.18
N ILE A 98 -2.33 5.35 -11.25
CA ILE A 98 -1.19 4.49 -11.61
C ILE A 98 -0.59 5.02 -12.91
N HIS A 99 0.71 5.32 -12.90
CA HIS A 99 1.43 5.82 -14.07
C HIS A 99 2.94 5.54 -14.01
N GLY A 100 3.68 6.06 -14.99
CA GLY A 100 5.15 5.95 -15.00
C GLY A 100 5.63 4.51 -14.89
N GLY A 101 6.49 4.22 -13.92
CA GLY A 101 7.04 2.89 -13.67
C GLY A 101 6.07 1.87 -13.07
N ALA A 102 4.91 2.30 -12.56
CA ALA A 102 3.92 1.40 -11.96
C ALA A 102 2.91 0.83 -12.98
N TRP A 103 3.03 1.16 -14.25
CA TRP A 103 2.08 0.78 -15.30
C TRP A 103 1.84 -0.72 -15.40
N GLN A 104 2.88 -1.54 -15.17
CA GLN A 104 2.77 -2.99 -15.26
C GLN A 104 1.94 -3.60 -14.12
N ASP A 105 1.82 -2.93 -12.99
CA ASP A 105 1.14 -3.47 -11.81
C ASP A 105 -0.37 -3.63 -12.02
N ILE A 106 -0.93 -2.99 -13.08
CA ILE A 106 -2.34 -3.10 -13.45
C ILE A 106 -2.61 -4.10 -14.59
N LEU A 107 -1.62 -4.85 -15.01
CA LEU A 107 -1.79 -5.84 -16.08
C LEU A 107 -2.50 -7.09 -15.57
N THR A 108 -3.18 -7.79 -16.49
CA THR A 108 -3.70 -9.14 -16.23
C THR A 108 -2.57 -10.10 -15.88
N ASN A 109 -2.89 -11.24 -15.28
CA ASN A 109 -1.89 -12.25 -14.96
C ASN A 109 -1.17 -12.75 -16.21
N GLU A 110 -1.88 -12.88 -17.32
CA GLU A 110 -1.34 -13.34 -18.61
C GLU A 110 -0.33 -12.33 -19.15
N ALA A 111 -0.73 -11.06 -19.29
CA ALA A 111 0.14 -10.01 -19.80
C ALA A 111 1.35 -9.74 -18.89
N TYR A 112 1.17 -9.81 -17.57
CA TYR A 112 2.27 -9.66 -16.63
C TYR A 112 3.26 -10.82 -16.71
N LYS A 113 2.75 -12.07 -16.85
CA LYS A 113 3.57 -13.27 -16.98
C LYS A 113 4.39 -13.29 -18.26
N GLU A 114 3.85 -12.77 -19.37
CA GLU A 114 4.60 -12.60 -20.61
C GLU A 114 5.84 -11.70 -20.43
N LEU A 115 5.75 -10.68 -19.59
CA LEU A 115 6.84 -9.74 -19.35
C LEU A 115 7.85 -10.23 -18.30
N TYR A 116 7.37 -10.91 -17.24
CA TYR A 116 8.18 -11.17 -16.04
C TYR A 116 8.28 -12.64 -15.65
N GLY A 117 7.59 -13.53 -16.33
CA GLY A 117 7.63 -14.97 -16.05
C GLY A 117 6.80 -15.42 -14.83
N VAL A 118 6.20 -14.49 -14.09
CA VAL A 118 5.37 -14.73 -12.89
C VAL A 118 4.01 -14.07 -13.05
N PRO A 119 2.94 -14.58 -12.39
CA PRO A 119 1.64 -13.90 -12.38
C PRO A 119 1.74 -12.55 -11.68
N ASN A 120 0.82 -11.64 -11.98
CA ASN A 120 0.80 -10.31 -11.37
C ASN A 120 0.47 -10.38 -9.87
N PRO A 121 1.43 -10.11 -8.97
CA PRO A 121 1.18 -10.17 -7.53
C PRO A 121 0.21 -9.08 -7.04
N ASN A 122 0.01 -8.01 -7.83
CA ASN A 122 -0.88 -6.90 -7.49
C ASN A 122 -2.34 -7.16 -7.90
N ALA A 123 -2.61 -8.12 -8.78
CA ALA A 123 -3.98 -8.37 -9.26
C ALA A 123 -4.96 -8.72 -8.12
N PRO A 124 -4.64 -9.61 -7.17
CA PRO A 124 -5.51 -9.88 -6.03
C PRO A 124 -5.73 -8.65 -5.13
N LEU A 125 -4.68 -7.86 -4.90
CA LEU A 125 -4.75 -6.63 -4.10
C LEU A 125 -5.65 -5.58 -4.77
N ILE A 126 -5.49 -5.35 -6.07
CA ILE A 126 -6.31 -4.40 -6.84
C ILE A 126 -7.77 -4.83 -6.82
N LYS A 127 -8.05 -6.13 -6.99
CA LYS A 127 -9.40 -6.67 -6.88
C LYS A 127 -10.01 -6.40 -5.50
N ALA A 128 -9.29 -6.72 -4.41
CA ALA A 128 -9.76 -6.48 -3.06
C ALA A 128 -10.02 -4.99 -2.77
N LEU A 129 -9.16 -4.10 -3.28
CA LEU A 129 -9.34 -2.65 -3.16
C LEU A 129 -10.60 -2.18 -3.89
N THR A 130 -10.83 -2.64 -5.11
CA THR A 130 -12.02 -2.23 -5.89
C THR A 130 -13.31 -2.80 -5.33
N GLU A 131 -13.30 -4.03 -4.80
CA GLU A 131 -14.41 -4.61 -4.05
C GLU A 131 -14.73 -3.82 -2.76
N ALA A 132 -13.72 -3.21 -2.14
CA ALA A 132 -13.87 -2.29 -1.01
C ALA A 132 -14.26 -0.84 -1.44
N GLY A 133 -14.52 -0.60 -2.73
CA GLY A 133 -14.97 0.69 -3.26
C GLY A 133 -13.85 1.65 -3.68
N ALA A 134 -12.59 1.23 -3.69
CA ALA A 134 -11.51 2.09 -4.18
C ALA A 134 -11.53 2.21 -5.71
N GLU A 135 -11.19 3.40 -6.22
CA GLU A 135 -11.06 3.68 -7.65
C GLU A 135 -9.60 3.61 -8.09
N ILE A 136 -9.26 2.62 -8.92
CA ILE A 136 -7.91 2.45 -9.48
C ILE A 136 -7.90 2.98 -10.93
N ILE A 137 -7.00 3.93 -11.20
CA ILE A 137 -7.02 4.73 -12.42
C ILE A 137 -5.67 4.67 -13.12
N LEU A 138 -5.63 4.12 -14.33
CA LEU A 138 -4.44 4.16 -15.18
C LEU A 138 -4.37 5.48 -15.95
N CYS A 139 -3.20 6.08 -15.97
CA CYS A 139 -2.89 7.23 -16.83
C CYS A 139 -2.96 6.84 -18.32
N GLY A 140 -3.84 7.51 -19.08
CA GLY A 140 -4.01 7.26 -20.51
C GLY A 140 -2.75 7.57 -21.33
N GLN A 141 -1.96 8.58 -20.92
CA GLN A 141 -0.67 8.88 -21.57
C GLN A 141 0.35 7.74 -21.36
N THR A 142 0.40 7.21 -20.12
CA THR A 142 1.24 6.04 -19.83
C THR A 142 0.76 4.80 -20.58
N LYS A 143 -0.57 4.58 -20.62
CA LYS A 143 -1.19 3.49 -21.38
C LYS A 143 -0.77 3.53 -22.85
N ALA A 144 -0.90 4.69 -23.49
CA ALA A 144 -0.54 4.89 -24.90
C ALA A 144 0.97 4.70 -25.13
N PHE A 145 1.80 5.33 -24.30
CA PHE A 145 3.27 5.23 -24.41
C PHE A 145 3.79 3.81 -24.25
N ARG A 146 3.16 3.01 -23.37
CA ARG A 146 3.53 1.62 -23.08
C ARG A 146 2.85 0.59 -24.00
N GLY A 147 1.93 1.02 -24.84
CA GLY A 147 1.20 0.12 -25.74
C GLY A 147 0.26 -0.85 -25.01
N VAL A 148 -0.22 -0.50 -23.82
CA VAL A 148 -1.13 -1.37 -23.05
C VAL A 148 -2.47 -1.46 -23.76
N GLU A 149 -2.85 -2.63 -24.22
CA GLU A 149 -4.15 -2.88 -24.82
C GLU A 149 -5.26 -3.02 -23.75
N ALA A 150 -6.50 -2.93 -24.16
CA ALA A 150 -7.64 -3.07 -23.25
C ALA A 150 -7.72 -4.48 -22.62
N LYS A 151 -7.34 -5.51 -23.38
CA LYS A 151 -7.34 -6.92 -22.95
C LYS A 151 -6.25 -7.23 -21.92
N ASP A 152 -5.16 -6.44 -21.92
CA ASP A 152 -3.97 -6.68 -21.09
C ASP A 152 -4.09 -6.00 -19.72
N LYS A 153 -5.07 -5.13 -19.56
CA LYS A 153 -5.35 -4.37 -18.33
C LYS A 153 -6.40 -5.10 -17.48
N LEU A 154 -6.21 -5.13 -16.16
CA LEU A 154 -7.22 -5.62 -15.23
C LEU A 154 -8.56 -4.89 -15.46
N PRO A 155 -9.68 -5.62 -15.53
CA PRO A 155 -10.99 -5.05 -15.89
C PRO A 155 -11.48 -3.97 -14.91
N GLU A 156 -11.10 -4.07 -13.63
CA GLU A 156 -11.46 -3.14 -12.57
C GLU A 156 -10.79 -1.77 -12.72
N VAL A 157 -9.68 -1.68 -13.45
CA VAL A 157 -8.90 -0.45 -13.60
C VAL A 157 -9.52 0.46 -14.65
N LYS A 158 -9.84 1.68 -14.28
CA LYS A 158 -10.35 2.74 -15.16
C LYS A 158 -9.19 3.44 -15.88
N VAL A 159 -9.48 4.14 -16.98
CA VAL A 159 -8.48 4.95 -17.70
C VAL A 159 -8.92 6.41 -17.70
N ALA A 160 -8.04 7.31 -17.24
CA ALA A 160 -8.24 8.75 -17.37
C ALA A 160 -7.38 9.29 -18.53
N LEU A 161 -7.65 10.52 -18.98
CA LEU A 161 -6.83 11.21 -20.00
C LEU A 161 -5.35 11.21 -19.59
N SER A 162 -5.08 11.55 -18.32
CA SER A 162 -3.75 11.47 -17.71
C SER A 162 -3.87 11.31 -16.20
N ALA A 163 -2.76 10.96 -15.52
CA ALA A 163 -2.69 11.00 -14.06
C ALA A 163 -2.96 12.42 -13.54
N MET A 164 -2.40 13.44 -14.19
CA MET A 164 -2.63 14.85 -13.83
C MET A 164 -4.11 15.21 -13.87
N THR A 165 -4.82 14.82 -14.94
CA THR A 165 -6.26 15.08 -15.06
C THR A 165 -7.05 14.40 -13.95
N ALA A 166 -6.77 13.12 -13.67
CA ALA A 166 -7.42 12.41 -12.58
C ALA A 166 -7.17 13.08 -11.23
N LEU A 167 -5.90 13.39 -10.92
CA LEU A 167 -5.52 14.07 -9.68
C LEU A 167 -6.27 15.40 -9.50
N LEU A 168 -6.35 16.23 -10.54
CA LEU A 168 -7.07 17.51 -10.49
C LEU A 168 -8.57 17.32 -10.29
N GLN A 169 -9.20 16.41 -11.05
CA GLN A 169 -10.65 16.16 -10.96
C GLN A 169 -11.05 15.62 -9.59
N PHE A 170 -10.29 14.66 -9.04
CA PHE A 170 -10.57 14.12 -7.72
C PHE A 170 -10.38 15.17 -6.63
N GLN A 171 -9.32 15.97 -6.69
CA GLN A 171 -9.11 17.06 -5.71
C GLN A 171 -10.23 18.10 -5.79
N ASN A 172 -10.70 18.48 -6.98
CA ASN A 172 -11.86 19.36 -7.15
C ASN A 172 -13.15 18.75 -6.58
N ASN A 173 -13.25 17.41 -6.53
CA ASN A 173 -14.36 16.67 -5.92
C ASN A 173 -14.13 16.41 -4.41
N GLY A 174 -13.19 17.13 -3.79
CA GLY A 174 -12.95 17.10 -2.34
C GLY A 174 -11.98 16.03 -1.86
N TYR A 175 -11.36 15.28 -2.74
CA TYR A 175 -10.31 14.33 -2.36
C TYR A 175 -9.04 15.09 -1.96
N LYS A 176 -8.37 14.60 -0.92
CA LYS A 176 -7.07 15.11 -0.49
C LYS A 176 -5.97 14.27 -1.13
N PHE A 177 -4.98 14.95 -1.68
CA PHE A 177 -3.82 14.30 -2.29
C PHE A 177 -2.82 13.88 -1.22
N ILE A 178 -2.46 12.59 -1.21
CA ILE A 178 -1.40 12.04 -0.34
C ILE A 178 -0.39 11.31 -1.24
N LYS A 179 0.88 11.65 -1.06
CA LYS A 179 2.01 11.04 -1.78
C LYS A 179 3.04 10.49 -0.79
N PHE A 180 3.64 9.32 -1.15
CA PHE A 180 4.71 8.66 -0.40
C PHE A 180 5.99 8.55 -1.23
#